data_faa2c54961f2018ebda990dc2b6d2014
#
_entry.id   faa2c54961f2018ebda990dc2b6d2014
#
_cell.length_a   1.000
_cell.length_b   1.000
_cell.length_c   1.000
_cell.angle_alpha   90.00
_cell.angle_beta   90.00
_cell.angle_gamma   90.00
#
_symmetry.space_group_name_H-M   'P 1'
#
loop_
_entity.id
_entity.type
_entity.pdbx_description
1 polymer ?
#
loop_
_entity_poly.entity_id
_entity_poly.type
_entity_poly.pdbx_seq_one_letter_code
_entity_poly.pdbx_strand_id
1 'polypeptide(L)'
;MIRLSQSWVLYLLIFGIAPLLLSVRSYIWGREGYAFLNRTNIEVVKGFSMLLIIFQSLCDRLVNQNLFTISISRSGILGVTLFLFICGFEAMTQYMNNRRYLRGFIFHQVIRIVCVFLVCNLLGALVNISMGGHDSLKGMLYQTVSFHFSDRTSAWLIGALLYFYIAFYLSYRTKFKMNLLLSFSVIYIGISLAARWNFSIAFCFLVGVFVAKYKKYLFRLIRESLLGLFIGSLVSFSGIYLLYLKGFTFISPLVPYVFLILVLCILMKLQCRSRVFAMIGYAATELYLVHEVLLILVLGYSETRSGGFLVLFLILAMVGALLLKNVSCRMFLVPKQYHVQK
;
A
#
# COMPACT_ATOMS: atom_id res chain seq x y z
N MET A 1 19.76 -8.76 15.35
CA MET A 1 19.24 -7.39 15.08
C MET A 1 20.20 -6.75 14.10
N ILE A 2 19.75 -6.37 12.93
CA ILE A 2 20.62 -5.93 11.85
C ILE A 2 20.96 -4.45 12.05
N ARG A 3 22.25 -4.14 11.94
CA ARG A 3 22.76 -2.79 12.08
C ARG A 3 23.02 -2.20 10.70
N LEU A 4 22.13 -1.36 10.19
CA LEU A 4 22.45 -0.45 9.09
C LEU A 4 23.30 0.70 9.67
N SER A 5 24.58 0.63 9.45
CA SER A 5 25.53 1.63 10.01
C SER A 5 25.53 2.97 9.27
N GLN A 6 24.95 3.03 8.07
CA GLN A 6 24.98 4.23 7.21
C GLN A 6 23.56 4.68 6.84
N SER A 7 22.97 5.49 7.71
CA SER A 7 21.64 6.09 7.48
C SER A 7 21.61 7.12 6.33
N TRP A 8 22.75 7.68 5.92
CA TRP A 8 22.81 8.73 4.90
C TRP A 8 22.32 8.28 3.52
N VAL A 9 22.54 7.01 3.13
CA VAL A 9 22.02 6.46 1.87
C VAL A 9 20.49 6.40 1.88
N LEU A 10 19.90 6.03 3.03
CA LEU A 10 18.45 6.03 3.20
C LEU A 10 17.90 7.47 3.09
N TYR A 11 18.58 8.46 3.66
CA TYR A 11 18.21 9.87 3.53
C TYR A 11 18.29 10.34 2.08
N LEU A 12 19.36 9.98 1.36
CA LEU A 12 19.50 10.30 -0.05
C LEU A 12 18.38 9.68 -0.89
N LEU A 13 18.02 8.44 -0.62
CA LEU A 13 16.91 7.75 -1.31
C LEU A 13 15.57 8.45 -1.05
N ILE A 14 15.27 8.77 0.21
CA ILE A 14 13.96 9.31 0.63
C ILE A 14 13.80 10.78 0.21
N PHE A 15 14.82 11.63 0.43
CA PHE A 15 14.73 13.08 0.19
C PHE A 15 15.29 13.53 -1.14
N GLY A 16 16.23 12.80 -1.71
CA GLY A 16 16.83 13.15 -2.99
C GLY A 16 16.18 12.41 -4.15
N ILE A 17 16.38 11.10 -4.19
CA ILE A 17 16.04 10.28 -5.36
C ILE A 17 14.53 10.10 -5.51
N ALA A 18 13.80 9.77 -4.46
CA ALA A 18 12.37 9.51 -4.57
C ALA A 18 11.57 10.76 -4.99
N PRO A 19 11.73 11.96 -4.39
CA PRO A 19 11.05 13.17 -4.85
C PRO A 19 11.48 13.58 -6.27
N LEU A 20 12.77 13.44 -6.60
CA LEU A 20 13.26 13.72 -7.94
C LEU A 20 12.58 12.83 -8.98
N LEU A 21 12.55 11.51 -8.75
CA LEU A 21 11.90 10.57 -9.64
C LEU A 21 10.38 10.80 -9.73
N LEU A 22 9.75 11.24 -8.64
CA LEU A 22 8.32 11.56 -8.63
C LEU A 22 8.03 12.83 -9.45
N SER A 23 8.92 13.84 -9.40
CA SER A 23 8.76 15.09 -10.12
C SER A 23 8.98 14.95 -11.63
N VAL A 24 9.72 13.94 -12.09
CA VAL A 24 9.98 13.70 -13.51
C VAL A 24 8.67 13.56 -14.28
N ARG A 25 8.48 14.44 -15.29
CA ARG A 25 7.29 14.52 -16.14
C ARG A 25 5.98 14.85 -15.40
N SER A 26 6.06 15.23 -14.12
CA SER A 26 4.90 15.72 -13.39
C SER A 26 4.64 17.18 -13.76
N TYR A 27 3.37 17.57 -13.87
CA TYR A 27 2.98 18.94 -14.19
C TYR A 27 1.69 19.33 -13.45
N ILE A 28 1.52 20.64 -13.27
CA ILE A 28 0.32 21.20 -12.65
C ILE A 28 -0.79 21.23 -13.69
N TRP A 29 -1.97 20.71 -13.34
CA TRP A 29 -3.15 20.77 -14.19
C TRP A 29 -3.59 22.21 -14.45
N GLY A 30 -3.92 22.50 -15.69
CA GLY A 30 -4.66 23.70 -16.03
C GLY A 30 -6.12 23.65 -15.56
N ARG A 31 -7.09 23.97 -16.45
CA ARG A 31 -8.51 24.04 -16.10
C ARG A 31 -9.26 22.69 -16.03
N GLU A 32 -8.68 21.58 -16.50
CA GLU A 32 -9.39 20.31 -16.70
C GLU A 32 -9.03 19.25 -15.64
N GLY A 33 -9.45 19.42 -14.40
CA GLY A 33 -9.12 18.54 -13.30
C GLY A 33 -10.00 17.29 -13.11
N TYR A 34 -10.98 16.99 -14.00
CA TYR A 34 -11.85 15.80 -13.84
C TYR A 34 -11.13 14.46 -13.87
N ALA A 35 -9.95 14.41 -14.46
CA ALA A 35 -9.15 13.19 -14.57
C ALA A 35 -8.08 13.06 -13.46
N PHE A 36 -8.26 13.73 -12.31
CA PHE A 36 -7.25 13.75 -11.23
C PHE A 36 -6.86 12.35 -10.73
N LEU A 37 -7.76 11.37 -10.72
CA LEU A 37 -7.47 9.96 -10.50
C LEU A 37 -7.58 9.20 -11.84
N ASN A 38 -6.72 9.55 -12.80
CA ASN A 38 -6.54 8.76 -14.01
C ASN A 38 -5.62 7.56 -13.73
N ARG A 39 -5.55 6.64 -14.68
CA ARG A 39 -4.77 5.40 -14.53
C ARG A 39 -3.31 5.66 -14.17
N THR A 40 -2.66 6.62 -14.82
CA THR A 40 -1.25 6.96 -14.58
C THR A 40 -1.05 7.49 -13.16
N ASN A 41 -1.90 8.43 -12.71
CA ASN A 41 -1.82 8.93 -11.33
C ASN A 41 -2.03 7.81 -10.30
N ILE A 42 -2.98 6.92 -10.55
CA ILE A 42 -3.25 5.77 -9.67
C ILE A 42 -2.02 4.87 -9.56
N GLU A 43 -1.40 4.50 -10.68
CA GLU A 43 -0.19 3.67 -10.67
C GLU A 43 0.96 4.37 -9.95
N VAL A 44 1.16 5.67 -10.17
CA VAL A 44 2.20 6.46 -9.48
C VAL A 44 1.93 6.54 -7.97
N VAL A 45 0.70 6.79 -7.55
CA VAL A 45 0.34 6.87 -6.12
C VAL A 45 0.45 5.50 -5.45
N LYS A 46 0.11 4.40 -6.13
CA LYS A 46 0.40 3.04 -5.65
C LYS A 46 1.89 2.81 -5.46
N GLY A 47 2.72 3.22 -6.41
CA GLY A 47 4.17 3.13 -6.31
C GLY A 47 4.71 3.92 -5.12
N PHE A 48 4.21 5.13 -4.92
CA PHE A 48 4.55 5.95 -3.77
C PHE A 48 4.13 5.29 -2.45
N SER A 49 2.91 4.75 -2.37
CA SER A 49 2.41 4.05 -1.18
C SER A 49 3.29 2.85 -0.82
N MET A 50 3.75 2.11 -1.83
CA MET A 50 4.64 0.96 -1.64
C MET A 50 6.02 1.36 -1.11
N LEU A 51 6.59 2.45 -1.63
CA LEU A 51 7.87 2.96 -1.13
C LEU A 51 7.78 3.41 0.33
N LEU A 52 6.68 4.06 0.74
CA LEU A 52 6.47 4.42 2.15
C LEU A 52 6.48 3.17 3.06
N ILE A 53 5.85 2.07 2.64
CA ILE A 53 5.82 0.82 3.39
C ILE A 53 7.21 0.18 3.46
N ILE A 54 7.94 0.14 2.34
CA ILE A 54 9.29 -0.42 2.30
C ILE A 54 10.25 0.41 3.18
N PHE A 55 10.18 1.74 3.11
CA PHE A 55 11.00 2.61 3.94
C PHE A 55 10.67 2.47 5.43
N GLN A 56 9.41 2.29 5.79
CA GLN A 56 9.05 1.88 7.16
C GLN A 56 9.77 0.61 7.55
N SER A 57 9.63 -0.47 6.77
CA SER A 57 10.24 -1.78 7.07
C SER A 57 11.77 -1.71 7.21
N LEU A 58 12.42 -0.83 6.45
CA LEU A 58 13.85 -0.56 6.56
C LEU A 58 14.21 0.23 7.82
N CYS A 59 13.43 1.29 8.14
CA CYS A 59 13.66 2.13 9.31
C CYS A 59 13.41 1.38 10.63
N ASP A 60 12.41 0.48 10.67
CA ASP A 60 12.12 -0.35 11.85
C ASP A 60 13.28 -1.29 12.23
N ARG A 61 14.19 -1.55 11.28
CA ARG A 61 15.37 -2.41 11.47
C ARG A 61 16.68 -1.65 11.72
N LEU A 62 16.62 -0.30 11.79
CA LEU A 62 17.77 0.51 12.17
C LEU A 62 18.05 0.39 13.68
N VAL A 63 19.33 0.25 14.05
CA VAL A 63 19.73 0.18 15.47
C VAL A 63 19.71 1.56 16.13
N ASN A 64 20.23 2.57 15.43
CA ASN A 64 20.24 3.94 15.91
C ASN A 64 19.13 4.73 15.24
N GLN A 65 17.97 4.78 15.89
CA GLN A 65 16.85 5.57 15.42
C GLN A 65 16.98 7.01 15.94
N ASN A 66 16.93 7.98 15.04
CA ASN A 66 16.74 9.39 15.39
C ASN A 66 15.29 9.80 15.15
N LEU A 67 14.90 11.01 15.55
CA LEU A 67 13.52 11.52 15.38
C LEU A 67 13.03 11.38 13.94
N PHE A 68 13.92 11.52 12.98
CA PHE A 68 13.59 11.43 11.57
C PHE A 68 13.29 9.99 11.12
N THR A 69 14.15 9.02 11.47
CA THR A 69 13.91 7.60 11.17
C THR A 69 12.67 7.07 11.89
N ILE A 70 12.40 7.54 13.10
CA ILE A 70 11.14 7.26 13.84
C ILE A 70 9.93 7.80 13.07
N SER A 71 10.03 9.01 12.50
CA SER A 71 8.93 9.57 11.70
C SER A 71 8.65 8.73 10.46
N ILE A 72 9.69 8.26 9.76
CA ILE A 72 9.53 7.38 8.60
C ILE A 72 9.01 6.00 9.01
N SER A 73 9.53 5.42 10.09
CA SER A 73 9.04 4.16 10.65
C SER A 73 7.52 4.22 10.93
N ARG A 74 7.02 5.35 11.40
CA ARG A 74 5.58 5.56 11.62
C ARG A 74 4.78 5.96 10.39
N SER A 75 5.45 6.31 9.27
CA SER A 75 4.76 6.75 8.04
C SER A 75 4.17 5.61 7.20
N GLY A 76 4.51 4.36 7.47
CA GLY A 76 4.01 3.24 6.72
C GLY A 76 2.49 3.08 6.76
N ILE A 77 1.85 3.52 7.86
CA ILE A 77 0.38 3.57 7.92
C ILE A 77 -0.22 4.47 6.83
N LEU A 78 0.49 5.53 6.43
CA LEU A 78 0.10 6.43 5.34
C LEU A 78 0.18 5.71 3.99
N GLY A 79 1.23 4.89 3.79
CA GLY A 79 1.37 4.03 2.62
C GLY A 79 0.24 3.00 2.52
N VAL A 80 -0.06 2.30 3.61
CA VAL A 80 -1.18 1.34 3.69
C VAL A 80 -2.52 2.01 3.40
N THR A 81 -2.73 3.21 3.95
CA THR A 81 -3.93 4.02 3.73
C THR A 81 -4.17 4.32 2.25
N LEU A 82 -3.14 4.85 1.57
CA LEU A 82 -3.20 5.13 0.14
C LEU A 82 -3.42 3.87 -0.69
N PHE A 83 -2.73 2.80 -0.34
CA PHE A 83 -2.84 1.53 -1.05
C PHE A 83 -4.27 0.98 -1.00
N LEU A 84 -4.87 0.89 0.20
CA LEU A 84 -6.25 0.41 0.37
C LEU A 84 -7.27 1.35 -0.29
N PHE A 85 -7.08 2.66 -0.15
CA PHE A 85 -7.91 3.66 -0.83
C PHE A 85 -7.94 3.43 -2.35
N ILE A 86 -6.76 3.26 -2.95
CA ILE A 86 -6.66 3.04 -4.40
C ILE A 86 -7.26 1.69 -4.79
N CYS A 87 -7.05 0.63 -4.02
CA CYS A 87 -7.67 -0.67 -4.29
C CYS A 87 -9.20 -0.59 -4.30
N GLY A 88 -9.80 0.15 -3.35
CA GLY A 88 -11.25 0.43 -3.34
C GLY A 88 -11.70 1.26 -4.54
N PHE A 89 -10.95 2.30 -4.87
CA PHE A 89 -11.22 3.16 -6.02
C PHE A 89 -11.20 2.39 -7.35
N GLU A 90 -10.17 1.56 -7.57
CA GLU A 90 -10.04 0.73 -8.77
C GLU A 90 -11.15 -0.32 -8.87
N ALA A 91 -11.43 -1.04 -7.78
CA ALA A 91 -12.49 -2.04 -7.74
C ALA A 91 -13.85 -1.44 -8.14
N MET A 92 -14.17 -0.27 -7.60
CA MET A 92 -15.41 0.43 -7.94
C MET A 92 -15.42 0.98 -9.36
N THR A 93 -14.32 1.56 -9.83
CA THR A 93 -14.20 2.08 -11.19
C THR A 93 -14.38 0.96 -12.23
N GLN A 94 -13.76 -0.20 -11.99
CA GLN A 94 -13.91 -1.36 -12.87
C GLN A 94 -15.33 -1.92 -12.87
N TYR A 95 -15.96 -1.98 -11.70
CA TYR A 95 -17.37 -2.39 -11.58
C TYR A 95 -18.32 -1.43 -12.30
N MET A 96 -18.08 -0.11 -12.22
CA MET A 96 -18.89 0.88 -12.93
C MET A 96 -18.75 0.78 -14.44
N ASN A 97 -17.53 0.51 -14.93
CA ASN A 97 -17.26 0.34 -16.36
C ASN A 97 -17.83 -0.96 -16.89
N ASN A 98 -17.79 -2.05 -16.11
CA ASN A 98 -18.30 -3.34 -16.52
C ASN A 98 -18.86 -4.13 -15.33
N ARG A 99 -20.19 -4.24 -15.24
CA ARG A 99 -20.85 -5.01 -14.16
C ARG A 99 -20.50 -6.51 -14.16
N ARG A 100 -20.11 -7.08 -15.31
CA ARG A 100 -19.66 -8.49 -15.40
C ARG A 100 -18.32 -8.71 -14.69
N TYR A 101 -17.59 -7.65 -14.34
CA TYR A 101 -16.36 -7.70 -13.57
C TYR A 101 -16.47 -8.54 -12.28
N LEU A 102 -17.63 -8.51 -11.61
CA LEU A 102 -17.85 -9.31 -10.41
C LEU A 102 -17.83 -10.84 -10.64
N ARG A 103 -18.13 -11.33 -11.84
CA ARG A 103 -18.16 -12.78 -12.12
C ARG A 103 -16.79 -13.43 -11.97
N GLY A 104 -15.72 -12.73 -12.36
CA GLY A 104 -14.34 -13.21 -12.23
C GLY A 104 -13.57 -12.58 -11.06
N PHE A 105 -14.20 -11.72 -10.29
CA PHE A 105 -13.52 -10.90 -9.28
C PHE A 105 -12.74 -11.71 -8.25
N ILE A 106 -13.38 -12.72 -7.66
CA ILE A 106 -12.75 -13.58 -6.65
C ILE A 106 -11.53 -14.29 -7.24
N PHE A 107 -11.67 -14.85 -8.44
CA PHE A 107 -10.57 -15.58 -9.08
C PHE A 107 -9.39 -14.66 -9.45
N HIS A 108 -9.67 -13.51 -10.06
CA HIS A 108 -8.62 -12.63 -10.56
C HIS A 108 -8.01 -11.71 -9.48
N GLN A 109 -8.72 -11.42 -8.41
CA GLN A 109 -8.21 -10.55 -7.35
C GLN A 109 -7.85 -11.34 -6.07
N VAL A 110 -8.78 -12.13 -5.52
CA VAL A 110 -8.59 -12.79 -4.23
C VAL A 110 -7.67 -14.01 -4.38
N ILE A 111 -8.03 -14.98 -5.23
CA ILE A 111 -7.24 -16.23 -5.40
C ILE A 111 -5.84 -15.92 -5.89
N ARG A 112 -5.68 -14.99 -6.82
CA ARG A 112 -4.36 -14.58 -7.30
C ARG A 112 -3.47 -14.09 -6.16
N ILE A 113 -3.97 -13.19 -5.29
CA ILE A 113 -3.20 -12.66 -4.17
C ILE A 113 -2.86 -13.77 -3.19
N VAL A 114 -3.80 -14.66 -2.88
CA VAL A 114 -3.57 -15.81 -2.00
C VAL A 114 -2.48 -16.73 -2.56
N CYS A 115 -2.52 -17.06 -3.84
CA CYS A 115 -1.49 -17.90 -4.46
C CYS A 115 -0.09 -17.25 -4.41
N VAL A 116 0.02 -15.96 -4.73
CA VAL A 116 1.30 -15.24 -4.64
C VAL A 116 1.79 -15.17 -3.20
N PHE A 117 0.88 -14.94 -2.25
CA PHE A 117 1.19 -14.94 -0.82
C PHE A 117 1.71 -16.30 -0.35
N LEU A 118 1.08 -17.40 -0.75
CA LEU A 118 1.53 -18.76 -0.41
C LEU A 118 2.93 -19.06 -0.98
N VAL A 119 3.18 -18.67 -2.23
CA VAL A 119 4.51 -18.84 -2.86
C VAL A 119 5.57 -18.04 -2.11
N CYS A 120 5.30 -16.78 -1.77
CA CYS A 120 6.25 -15.95 -1.01
C CYS A 120 6.49 -16.51 0.39
N ASN A 121 5.46 -17.02 1.07
CA ASN A 121 5.60 -17.68 2.37
C ASN A 121 6.47 -18.92 2.28
N LEU A 122 6.23 -19.78 1.29
CA LEU A 122 7.03 -20.97 1.07
C LEU A 122 8.52 -20.63 0.82
N LEU A 123 8.77 -19.63 -0.02
CA LEU A 123 10.13 -19.15 -0.27
C LEU A 123 10.77 -18.57 1.00
N GLY A 124 10.05 -17.77 1.78
CA GLY A 124 10.53 -17.23 3.06
C GLY A 124 10.84 -18.34 4.07
N ALA A 125 10.02 -19.37 4.11
CA ALA A 125 10.21 -20.55 4.93
C ALA A 125 11.48 -21.33 4.55
N LEU A 126 11.67 -21.58 3.26
CA LEU A 126 12.87 -22.26 2.73
C LEU A 126 14.15 -21.46 3.06
N VAL A 127 14.10 -20.14 2.91
CA VAL A 127 15.21 -19.26 3.28
C VAL A 127 15.51 -19.34 4.77
N ASN A 128 14.49 -19.31 5.63
CA ASN A 128 14.67 -19.38 7.08
C ASN A 128 15.30 -20.72 7.52
N ILE A 129 14.84 -21.85 6.94
CA ILE A 129 15.44 -23.17 7.18
C ILE A 129 16.91 -23.19 6.71
N SER A 130 17.22 -22.68 5.54
CA SER A 130 18.60 -22.65 5.00
C SER A 130 19.55 -21.81 5.86
N MET A 131 19.02 -20.88 6.65
CA MET A 131 19.77 -20.06 7.61
C MET A 131 19.89 -20.69 9.01
N GLY A 132 19.47 -21.93 9.19
CA GLY A 132 19.51 -22.62 10.49
C GLY A 132 18.39 -22.23 11.45
N GLY A 133 17.32 -21.61 10.93
CA GLY A 133 16.11 -21.35 11.72
C GLY A 133 15.42 -22.66 12.16
N HIS A 134 15.05 -22.75 13.42
CA HIS A 134 14.41 -23.93 14.01
C HIS A 134 12.87 -23.95 13.90
N ASP A 135 12.30 -23.18 12.96
CA ASP A 135 10.86 -23.16 12.78
C ASP A 135 10.35 -24.51 12.28
N SER A 136 9.48 -25.14 13.05
CA SER A 136 8.85 -26.39 12.62
C SER A 136 7.89 -26.13 11.45
N LEU A 137 7.71 -27.13 10.58
CA LEU A 137 6.74 -27.06 9.46
C LEU A 137 5.33 -26.69 9.95
N LYS A 138 4.94 -27.13 11.16
CA LYS A 138 3.67 -26.76 11.80
C LYS A 138 3.62 -25.28 12.16
N GLY A 139 4.72 -24.72 12.68
CA GLY A 139 4.82 -23.28 12.97
C GLY A 139 4.69 -22.43 11.72
N MET A 140 5.32 -22.84 10.62
CA MET A 140 5.23 -22.17 9.31
C MET A 140 3.82 -22.21 8.74
N LEU A 141 3.15 -23.36 8.80
CA LEU A 141 1.75 -23.47 8.38
C LEU A 141 0.83 -22.59 9.23
N TYR A 142 1.05 -22.57 10.54
CA TYR A 142 0.29 -21.68 11.45
C TYR A 142 0.51 -20.21 11.11
N GLN A 143 1.75 -19.78 10.90
CA GLN A 143 2.09 -18.41 10.49
C GLN A 143 1.42 -18.05 9.16
N THR A 144 1.40 -18.97 8.19
CA THR A 144 0.74 -18.76 6.90
C THR A 144 -0.77 -18.61 7.04
N VAL A 145 -1.42 -19.47 7.81
CA VAL A 145 -2.88 -19.43 8.00
C VAL A 145 -3.33 -18.24 8.85
N SER A 146 -2.53 -17.85 9.84
CA SER A 146 -2.83 -16.69 10.70
C SER A 146 -2.45 -15.35 10.07
N PHE A 147 -1.94 -15.34 8.84
CA PHE A 147 -1.39 -14.15 8.21
C PHE A 147 -0.29 -13.46 9.05
N HIS A 148 0.41 -14.22 9.86
CA HIS A 148 1.60 -13.79 10.57
C HIS A 148 2.85 -14.32 9.83
N PHE A 149 3.63 -13.40 9.31
CA PHE A 149 4.99 -13.68 8.86
C PHE A 149 5.90 -13.41 10.04
N SER A 150 6.40 -14.34 10.75
CA SER A 150 7.20 -14.13 11.97
C SER A 150 6.72 -12.92 12.83
N ASP A 151 7.11 -12.80 14.06
CA ASP A 151 6.63 -11.77 15.02
C ASP A 151 6.86 -10.29 14.59
N ARG A 152 7.38 -10.03 13.40
CA ARG A 152 7.83 -8.70 12.95
C ARG A 152 7.26 -8.23 11.62
N THR A 153 6.45 -9.02 10.93
CA THR A 153 6.11 -8.69 9.55
C THR A 153 4.63 -8.47 9.28
N SER A 154 4.39 -7.54 8.40
CA SER A 154 3.14 -6.89 8.10
C SER A 154 2.22 -7.71 7.16
N ALA A 155 2.11 -9.03 7.33
CA ALA A 155 1.14 -9.83 6.56
C ALA A 155 -0.32 -9.41 6.80
N TRP A 156 -0.58 -8.68 7.89
CA TRP A 156 -1.91 -8.14 8.20
C TRP A 156 -2.51 -7.27 7.08
N LEU A 157 -1.67 -6.57 6.28
CA LEU A 157 -2.17 -5.78 5.14
C LEU A 157 -2.81 -6.68 4.07
N ILE A 158 -2.22 -7.87 3.81
CA ILE A 158 -2.81 -8.82 2.87
C ILE A 158 -4.13 -9.35 3.42
N GLY A 159 -4.19 -9.68 4.71
CA GLY A 159 -5.43 -10.08 5.36
C GLY A 159 -6.52 -9.00 5.25
N ALA A 160 -6.16 -7.74 5.54
CA ALA A 160 -7.07 -6.60 5.38
C ALA A 160 -7.53 -6.42 3.92
N LEU A 161 -6.61 -6.50 2.95
CA LEU A 161 -6.94 -6.38 1.53
C LEU A 161 -7.89 -7.48 1.06
N LEU A 162 -7.62 -8.72 1.43
CA LEU A 162 -8.49 -9.87 1.11
C LEU A 162 -9.87 -9.71 1.75
N TYR A 163 -9.92 -9.29 3.02
CA TYR A 163 -11.17 -9.00 3.71
C TYR A 163 -12.00 -7.96 2.95
N PHE A 164 -11.41 -6.81 2.59
CA PHE A 164 -12.13 -5.76 1.88
C PHE A 164 -12.52 -6.16 0.45
N TYR A 165 -11.76 -6.96 -0.24
CA TYR A 165 -12.14 -7.49 -1.55
C TYR A 165 -13.33 -8.45 -1.45
N ILE A 166 -13.36 -9.34 -0.45
CA ILE A 166 -14.50 -10.22 -0.20
C ILE A 166 -15.72 -9.39 0.22
N ALA A 167 -15.55 -8.40 1.11
CA ALA A 167 -16.59 -7.49 1.54
C ALA A 167 -17.20 -6.72 0.35
N PHE A 168 -16.36 -6.20 -0.55
CA PHE A 168 -16.79 -5.53 -1.78
C PHE A 168 -17.58 -6.48 -2.68
N TYR A 169 -17.08 -7.69 -2.92
CA TYR A 169 -17.74 -8.68 -3.75
C TYR A 169 -19.14 -9.05 -3.20
N LEU A 170 -19.24 -9.34 -1.90
CA LEU A 170 -20.50 -9.67 -1.25
C LEU A 170 -21.47 -8.48 -1.29
N SER A 171 -21.00 -7.28 -0.96
CA SER A 171 -21.82 -6.06 -0.94
C SER A 171 -22.41 -5.75 -2.31
N TYR A 172 -21.61 -5.85 -3.36
CA TYR A 172 -22.06 -5.46 -4.70
C TYR A 172 -22.86 -6.53 -5.43
N ARG A 173 -23.03 -7.71 -4.84
CA ARG A 173 -24.02 -8.73 -5.26
C ARG A 173 -25.42 -8.46 -4.68
N THR A 174 -25.53 -7.66 -3.65
CA THR A 174 -26.81 -7.34 -2.98
C THR A 174 -27.43 -6.02 -3.47
N LYS A 175 -28.65 -5.73 -2.99
CA LYS A 175 -29.31 -4.43 -3.22
C LYS A 175 -28.70 -3.33 -2.35
N PHE A 176 -28.21 -3.64 -1.15
CA PHE A 176 -27.72 -2.70 -0.12
C PHE A 176 -26.24 -2.34 -0.23
N LYS A 177 -25.69 -2.36 -1.42
CA LYS A 177 -24.28 -2.23 -1.80
C LYS A 177 -23.39 -1.44 -0.83
N MET A 178 -23.68 -0.14 -0.69
CA MET A 178 -22.82 0.77 0.09
C MET A 178 -23.03 0.61 1.60
N ASN A 179 -24.28 0.38 2.03
CA ASN A 179 -24.59 0.20 3.45
C ASN A 179 -23.97 -1.11 3.99
N LEU A 180 -24.03 -2.18 3.18
CA LEU A 180 -23.43 -3.45 3.54
C LEU A 180 -21.89 -3.35 3.58
N LEU A 181 -21.28 -2.62 2.65
CA LEU A 181 -19.83 -2.37 2.69
C LEU A 181 -19.43 -1.53 3.92
N LEU A 182 -20.25 -0.57 4.31
CA LEU A 182 -20.08 0.18 5.56
C LEU A 182 -20.14 -0.74 6.78
N SER A 183 -21.15 -1.64 6.83
CA SER A 183 -21.25 -2.63 7.92
C SER A 183 -20.02 -3.53 7.99
N PHE A 184 -19.49 -4.01 6.86
CA PHE A 184 -18.23 -4.75 6.83
C PHE A 184 -17.05 -3.92 7.33
N SER A 185 -16.98 -2.61 7.02
CA SER A 185 -15.92 -1.73 7.54
C SER A 185 -16.00 -1.58 9.06
N VAL A 186 -17.19 -1.55 9.64
CA VAL A 186 -17.39 -1.55 11.11
C VAL A 186 -17.02 -2.91 11.71
N ILE A 187 -17.41 -4.03 11.08
CA ILE A 187 -17.03 -5.37 11.52
C ILE A 187 -15.50 -5.55 11.50
N TYR A 188 -14.82 -4.95 10.51
CA TYR A 188 -13.36 -4.98 10.43
C TYR A 188 -12.70 -4.39 11.69
N ILE A 189 -13.28 -3.36 12.32
CA ILE A 189 -12.76 -2.80 13.57
C ILE A 189 -12.74 -3.89 14.66
N GLY A 190 -13.80 -4.64 14.81
CA GLY A 190 -13.85 -5.75 15.78
C GLY A 190 -12.83 -6.84 15.48
N ILE A 191 -12.72 -7.26 14.20
CA ILE A 191 -11.74 -8.26 13.76
C ILE A 191 -10.32 -7.74 13.99
N SER A 192 -10.03 -6.49 13.65
CA SER A 192 -8.68 -5.91 13.79
C SER A 192 -8.25 -5.79 15.24
N LEU A 193 -9.17 -5.49 16.15
CA LEU A 193 -8.90 -5.47 17.59
C LEU A 193 -8.60 -6.89 18.11
N ALA A 194 -9.36 -7.90 17.71
CA ALA A 194 -9.14 -9.29 18.07
C ALA A 194 -7.82 -9.86 17.51
N ALA A 195 -7.51 -9.55 16.25
CA ALA A 195 -6.31 -9.99 15.54
C ALA A 195 -5.08 -9.12 15.79
N ARG A 196 -5.18 -8.07 16.60
CA ARG A 196 -4.14 -7.05 16.83
C ARG A 196 -3.66 -6.37 15.54
N TRP A 197 -4.55 -6.24 14.56
CA TRP A 197 -4.30 -5.49 13.33
C TRP A 197 -4.55 -4.00 13.54
N ASN A 198 -4.16 -3.19 12.57
CA ASN A 198 -4.40 -1.76 12.65
C ASN A 198 -5.84 -1.42 12.22
N PHE A 199 -6.68 -0.98 13.17
CA PHE A 199 -8.07 -0.60 12.91
C PHE A 199 -8.21 0.78 12.26
N SER A 200 -7.18 1.63 12.30
CA SER A 200 -7.22 3.00 11.75
C SER A 200 -7.53 3.05 10.25
N ILE A 201 -7.31 1.95 9.54
CA ILE A 201 -7.54 1.84 8.09
C ILE A 201 -8.93 1.34 7.70
N ALA A 202 -9.81 1.07 8.67
CA ALA A 202 -11.10 0.39 8.48
C ALA A 202 -11.98 0.98 7.36
N PHE A 203 -11.95 2.29 7.17
CA PHE A 203 -12.75 2.98 6.16
C PHE A 203 -11.96 3.39 4.91
N CYS A 204 -10.64 3.16 4.85
CA CYS A 204 -9.83 3.66 3.72
C CYS A 204 -10.29 3.07 2.38
N PHE A 205 -10.58 1.77 2.33
CA PHE A 205 -11.13 1.10 1.15
C PHE A 205 -12.52 1.64 0.78
N LEU A 206 -13.39 1.80 1.77
CA LEU A 206 -14.75 2.36 1.59
C LEU A 206 -14.69 3.79 1.03
N VAL A 207 -13.78 4.63 1.55
CA VAL A 207 -13.55 5.99 1.03
C VAL A 207 -13.11 5.94 -0.43
N GLY A 208 -12.25 4.99 -0.80
CA GLY A 208 -11.87 4.76 -2.20
C GLY A 208 -13.06 4.44 -3.10
N VAL A 209 -13.92 3.53 -2.66
CA VAL A 209 -15.18 3.17 -3.36
C VAL A 209 -16.11 4.38 -3.48
N PHE A 210 -16.25 5.15 -2.40
CA PHE A 210 -17.09 6.35 -2.36
C PHE A 210 -16.58 7.42 -3.33
N VAL A 211 -15.29 7.71 -3.31
CA VAL A 211 -14.66 8.69 -4.20
C VAL A 211 -14.81 8.27 -5.66
N ALA A 212 -14.64 6.99 -5.99
CA ALA A 212 -14.84 6.49 -7.35
C ALA A 212 -16.27 6.71 -7.83
N LYS A 213 -17.25 6.38 -6.98
CA LYS A 213 -18.69 6.51 -7.30
C LYS A 213 -19.12 7.96 -7.50
N TYR A 214 -18.62 8.87 -6.67
CA TYR A 214 -19.06 10.27 -6.65
C TYR A 214 -17.99 11.24 -7.17
N LYS A 215 -17.00 10.76 -7.93
CA LYS A 215 -15.83 11.50 -8.40
C LYS A 215 -16.16 12.87 -9.01
N LYS A 216 -17.14 12.92 -9.92
CA LYS A 216 -17.53 14.17 -10.61
C LYS A 216 -18.19 15.18 -9.65
N TYR A 217 -19.02 14.69 -8.73
CA TYR A 217 -19.70 15.52 -7.73
C TYR A 217 -18.69 16.09 -6.73
N LEU A 218 -17.83 15.25 -6.18
CA LEU A 218 -16.78 15.65 -5.24
C LEU A 218 -15.81 16.67 -5.87
N PHE A 219 -15.43 16.46 -7.12
CA PHE A 219 -14.59 17.42 -7.83
C PHE A 219 -15.24 18.80 -7.92
N ARG A 220 -16.53 18.86 -8.28
CA ARG A 220 -17.25 20.12 -8.38
C ARG A 220 -17.35 20.83 -7.03
N LEU A 221 -17.68 20.08 -5.97
CA LEU A 221 -17.81 20.61 -4.62
C LEU A 221 -16.48 21.18 -4.08
N ILE A 222 -15.38 20.45 -4.29
CA ILE A 222 -14.06 20.80 -3.73
C ILE A 222 -13.37 21.90 -4.55
N ARG A 223 -13.65 21.99 -5.85
CA ARG A 223 -12.92 22.89 -6.77
C ARG A 223 -12.89 24.34 -6.31
N GLU A 224 -14.01 24.85 -5.80
CA GLU A 224 -14.15 26.26 -5.40
C GLU A 224 -13.37 26.57 -4.11
N SER A 225 -13.26 25.58 -3.20
CA SER A 225 -12.57 25.71 -1.91
C SER A 225 -11.24 24.95 -1.84
N LEU A 226 -10.69 24.54 -2.99
CA LEU A 226 -9.54 23.63 -3.05
C LEU A 226 -8.31 24.17 -2.30
N LEU A 227 -8.01 25.47 -2.40
CA LEU A 227 -6.87 26.08 -1.70
C LEU A 227 -7.08 26.06 -0.18
N GLY A 228 -8.26 26.43 0.29
CA GLY A 228 -8.62 26.39 1.70
C GLY A 228 -8.57 24.98 2.28
N LEU A 229 -9.10 24.00 1.54
CA LEU A 229 -9.03 22.58 1.92
C LEU A 229 -7.61 22.06 1.94
N PHE A 230 -6.77 22.46 0.98
CA PHE A 230 -5.36 22.08 0.95
C PHE A 230 -4.60 22.63 2.16
N ILE A 231 -4.72 23.94 2.42
CA ILE A 231 -4.06 24.59 3.58
C ILE A 231 -4.60 23.99 4.89
N GLY A 232 -5.92 23.87 5.04
CA GLY A 232 -6.54 23.30 6.23
C GLY A 232 -6.12 21.85 6.47
N SER A 233 -6.09 21.01 5.42
CA SER A 233 -5.63 19.63 5.54
C SER A 233 -4.14 19.52 5.82
N LEU A 234 -3.30 20.40 5.28
CA LEU A 234 -1.87 20.44 5.54
C LEU A 234 -1.58 20.79 7.00
N VAL A 235 -2.20 21.85 7.52
CA VAL A 235 -2.05 22.27 8.93
C VAL A 235 -2.57 21.20 9.87
N SER A 236 -3.76 20.66 9.60
CA SER A 236 -4.36 19.60 10.41
C SER A 236 -3.51 18.32 10.39
N PHE A 237 -3.02 17.91 9.20
CA PHE A 237 -2.15 16.74 9.09
C PHE A 237 -0.85 16.95 9.88
N SER A 238 -0.19 18.09 9.71
CA SER A 238 1.05 18.38 10.43
C SER A 238 0.86 18.36 11.96
N GLY A 239 -0.21 18.99 12.46
CA GLY A 239 -0.52 19.00 13.89
C GLY A 239 -0.85 17.60 14.44
N ILE A 240 -1.75 16.87 13.79
CA ILE A 240 -2.17 15.53 14.18
C ILE A 240 -1.00 14.54 14.08
N TYR A 241 -0.19 14.63 13.03
CA TYR A 241 0.96 13.75 12.84
C TYR A 241 2.05 14.00 13.88
N LEU A 242 2.33 15.26 14.24
CA LEU A 242 3.25 15.59 15.33
C LEU A 242 2.78 15.04 16.68
N LEU A 243 1.47 15.14 16.98
CA LEU A 243 0.90 14.55 18.20
C LEU A 243 1.02 13.01 18.18
N TYR A 244 0.76 12.39 17.03
CA TYR A 244 0.96 10.94 16.83
C TYR A 244 2.43 10.55 17.08
N LEU A 245 3.40 11.32 16.57
CA LEU A 245 4.83 11.09 16.81
C LEU A 245 5.21 11.24 18.30
N LYS A 246 4.53 12.11 19.05
CA LYS A 246 4.72 12.27 20.50
C LYS A 246 4.07 11.14 21.32
N GLY A 247 3.38 10.18 20.69
CA GLY A 247 2.81 9.01 21.37
C GLY A 247 1.34 9.13 21.78
N PHE A 248 0.61 10.15 21.32
CA PHE A 248 -0.83 10.27 21.55
C PHE A 248 -1.60 9.27 20.66
N THR A 249 -1.72 8.03 21.13
CA THR A 249 -2.27 6.91 20.34
C THR A 249 -3.75 7.06 20.00
N PHE A 250 -4.54 7.78 20.80
CA PHE A 250 -5.96 8.02 20.54
C PHE A 250 -6.23 8.85 19.27
N ILE A 251 -5.21 9.59 18.78
CA ILE A 251 -5.29 10.38 17.54
C ILE A 251 -4.95 9.53 16.31
N SER A 252 -4.32 8.37 16.51
CA SER A 252 -3.85 7.53 15.40
C SER A 252 -4.93 7.19 14.35
N PRO A 253 -6.22 7.01 14.70
CA PRO A 253 -7.26 6.75 13.70
C PRO A 253 -7.57 7.92 12.77
N LEU A 254 -7.26 9.17 13.15
CA LEU A 254 -7.53 10.35 12.33
C LEU A 254 -6.43 10.59 11.28
N VAL A 255 -5.19 10.18 11.58
CA VAL A 255 -4.02 10.38 10.70
C VAL A 255 -4.27 9.92 9.26
N PRO A 256 -4.77 8.68 9.00
CA PRO A 256 -5.04 8.19 7.65
C PRO A 256 -5.99 9.07 6.84
N TYR A 257 -7.07 9.54 7.46
CA TYR A 257 -8.13 10.25 6.73
C TYR A 257 -7.74 11.69 6.40
N VAL A 258 -7.10 12.39 7.33
CA VAL A 258 -6.58 13.75 7.04
C VAL A 258 -5.50 13.69 5.97
N PHE A 259 -4.64 12.66 6.01
CA PHE A 259 -3.66 12.42 4.96
C PHE A 259 -4.32 12.14 3.59
N LEU A 260 -5.38 11.33 3.54
CA LEU A 260 -6.13 11.09 2.29
C LEU A 260 -6.70 12.37 1.71
N ILE A 261 -7.27 13.25 2.53
CA ILE A 261 -7.80 14.54 2.08
C ILE A 261 -6.67 15.38 1.48
N LEU A 262 -5.53 15.47 2.15
CA LEU A 262 -4.36 16.20 1.67
C LEU A 262 -3.88 15.66 0.31
N VAL A 263 -3.71 14.35 0.19
CA VAL A 263 -3.27 13.72 -1.08
C VAL A 263 -4.29 13.93 -2.19
N LEU A 264 -5.58 13.84 -1.90
CA LEU A 264 -6.63 14.13 -2.90
C LEU A 264 -6.56 15.57 -3.39
N CYS A 265 -6.37 16.55 -2.49
CA CYS A 265 -6.18 17.95 -2.87
C CYS A 265 -4.95 18.15 -3.77
N ILE A 266 -3.83 17.49 -3.45
CA ILE A 266 -2.61 17.51 -4.29
C ILE A 266 -2.90 16.92 -5.68
N LEU A 267 -3.52 15.75 -5.76
CA LEU A 267 -3.81 15.05 -7.02
C LEU A 267 -4.83 15.80 -7.90
N MET A 268 -5.67 16.64 -7.31
CA MET A 268 -6.58 17.51 -8.08
C MET A 268 -5.84 18.62 -8.85
N LYS A 269 -4.63 18.98 -8.44
CA LYS A 269 -3.79 19.98 -9.09
C LYS A 269 -2.57 19.41 -9.78
N LEU A 270 -2.06 18.27 -9.30
CA LEU A 270 -0.82 17.67 -9.78
C LEU A 270 -1.09 16.41 -10.59
N GLN A 271 -0.60 16.38 -11.81
CA GLN A 271 -0.54 15.18 -12.64
C GLN A 271 0.83 14.55 -12.52
N CYS A 272 0.90 13.41 -11.84
CA CYS A 272 2.14 12.64 -11.74
C CYS A 272 2.28 11.68 -12.93
N ARG A 273 3.44 11.72 -13.61
CA ARG A 273 3.73 10.86 -14.79
C ARG A 273 5.05 10.10 -14.69
N SER A 274 5.55 9.91 -13.47
CA SER A 274 6.78 9.16 -13.26
C SER A 274 6.64 7.71 -13.72
N ARG A 275 7.46 7.30 -14.70
CA ARG A 275 7.48 5.92 -15.21
C ARG A 275 7.97 4.93 -14.15
N VAL A 276 8.94 5.33 -13.32
CA VAL A 276 9.50 4.48 -12.27
C VAL A 276 8.43 4.17 -11.22
N PHE A 277 7.76 5.20 -10.71
CA PHE A 277 6.68 5.00 -9.74
C PHE A 277 5.48 4.24 -10.32
N ALA A 278 5.14 4.47 -11.59
CA ALA A 278 4.09 3.70 -12.26
C ALA A 278 4.47 2.22 -12.38
N MET A 279 5.73 1.90 -12.66
CA MET A 279 6.24 0.53 -12.71
C MET A 279 6.20 -0.14 -11.34
N ILE A 280 6.62 0.57 -10.28
CA ILE A 280 6.49 0.12 -8.88
C ILE A 280 5.02 -0.13 -8.55
N GLY A 281 4.13 0.79 -8.90
CA GLY A 281 2.69 0.68 -8.64
C GLY A 281 2.02 -0.46 -9.41
N TYR A 282 2.48 -0.76 -10.63
CA TYR A 282 2.01 -1.91 -11.41
C TYR A 282 2.23 -3.24 -10.68
N ALA A 283 3.36 -3.40 -10.00
CA ALA A 283 3.72 -4.62 -9.28
C ALA A 283 3.56 -4.46 -7.74
N ALA A 284 2.78 -3.48 -7.26
CA ALA A 284 2.75 -3.08 -5.86
C ALA A 284 2.41 -4.23 -4.90
N THR A 285 1.43 -5.07 -5.21
CA THR A 285 1.03 -6.20 -4.35
C THR A 285 2.12 -7.26 -4.27
N GLU A 286 2.71 -7.60 -5.40
CA GLU A 286 3.81 -8.57 -5.50
C GLU A 286 5.07 -8.03 -4.82
N LEU A 287 5.35 -6.73 -4.98
CA LEU A 287 6.47 -6.05 -4.34
C LEU A 287 6.32 -6.06 -2.81
N TYR A 288 5.09 -5.83 -2.30
CA TYR A 288 4.79 -5.93 -0.88
C TYR A 288 5.12 -7.32 -0.31
N LEU A 289 4.87 -8.38 -1.07
CA LEU A 289 5.14 -9.75 -0.62
C LEU A 289 6.62 -10.13 -0.74
N VAL A 290 7.27 -9.72 -1.82
CA VAL A 290 8.68 -10.08 -2.09
C VAL A 290 9.66 -9.33 -1.19
N HIS A 291 9.40 -8.04 -0.88
CA HIS A 291 10.37 -7.26 -0.13
C HIS A 291 10.66 -7.84 1.26
N GLU A 292 9.67 -8.41 1.93
CA GLU A 292 9.86 -9.06 3.23
C GLU A 292 10.72 -10.32 3.13
N VAL A 293 10.46 -11.17 2.14
CA VAL A 293 11.27 -12.37 1.90
C VAL A 293 12.73 -12.00 1.62
N LEU A 294 12.93 -10.99 0.78
CA LEU A 294 14.27 -10.50 0.47
C LEU A 294 14.94 -9.84 1.67
N LEU A 295 14.18 -9.12 2.51
CA LEU A 295 14.74 -8.58 3.74
C LEU A 295 15.26 -9.69 4.66
N ILE A 296 14.54 -10.79 4.81
CA ILE A 296 15.01 -11.95 5.58
C ILE A 296 16.27 -12.53 4.96
N LEU A 297 16.26 -12.84 3.66
CA LEU A 297 17.36 -13.45 2.94
C LEU A 297 18.62 -12.61 3.00
N VAL A 298 18.45 -11.33 2.81
CA VAL A 298 19.55 -10.43 2.63
C VAL A 298 20.11 -9.96 3.96
N LEU A 299 19.29 -9.80 4.97
CA LEU A 299 19.69 -9.33 6.29
C LEU A 299 20.11 -10.48 7.22
N GLY A 300 19.69 -11.71 6.93
CA GLY A 300 20.11 -12.89 7.68
C GLY A 300 21.59 -13.24 7.57
N TYR A 301 22.28 -12.78 6.52
CA TYR A 301 23.66 -13.18 6.24
C TYR A 301 24.77 -12.29 6.82
N SER A 302 24.48 -11.15 7.47
CA SER A 302 25.55 -10.30 8.03
C SER A 302 25.05 -9.30 9.08
N GLU A 303 25.91 -9.04 10.06
CA GLU A 303 25.65 -8.14 11.19
C GLU A 303 25.75 -6.66 10.84
N THR A 304 26.50 -6.28 9.79
CA THR A 304 26.69 -4.89 9.35
C THR A 304 26.68 -4.78 7.84
N ARG A 305 25.90 -3.84 7.29
CA ARG A 305 25.75 -3.67 5.84
C ARG A 305 26.06 -2.23 5.39
N SER A 306 26.74 -2.13 4.24
CA SER A 306 27.02 -0.86 3.57
C SER A 306 25.80 -0.29 2.85
N GLY A 307 25.78 1.02 2.58
CA GLY A 307 24.67 1.69 1.91
C GLY A 307 24.37 1.19 0.48
N GLY A 308 25.38 0.67 -0.24
CA GLY A 308 25.19 0.05 -1.56
C GLY A 308 24.25 -1.16 -1.55
N PHE A 309 24.15 -1.80 -0.41
CA PHE A 309 23.24 -2.91 -0.17
C PHE A 309 21.76 -2.53 -0.23
N LEU A 310 21.37 -1.34 0.25
CA LEU A 310 19.98 -0.86 0.15
C LEU A 310 19.56 -0.70 -1.31
N VAL A 311 20.47 -0.21 -2.16
CA VAL A 311 20.18 -0.06 -3.59
C VAL A 311 20.02 -1.43 -4.24
N LEU A 312 20.92 -2.37 -3.96
CA LEU A 312 20.82 -3.75 -4.45
C LEU A 312 19.51 -4.41 -3.99
N PHE A 313 19.15 -4.27 -2.73
CA PHE A 313 17.88 -4.77 -2.18
C PHE A 313 16.67 -4.22 -2.94
N LEU A 314 16.60 -2.90 -3.18
CA LEU A 314 15.49 -2.28 -3.90
C LEU A 314 15.41 -2.79 -5.35
N ILE A 315 16.56 -2.96 -6.03
CA ILE A 315 16.60 -3.52 -7.39
C ILE A 315 16.11 -4.97 -7.39
N LEU A 316 16.63 -5.81 -6.50
CA LEU A 316 16.22 -7.21 -6.40
C LEU A 316 14.74 -7.36 -6.04
N ALA A 317 14.22 -6.52 -5.12
CA ALA A 317 12.82 -6.51 -4.76
C ALA A 317 11.93 -6.14 -5.97
N MET A 318 12.35 -5.16 -6.75
CA MET A 318 11.63 -4.75 -7.96
C MET A 318 11.65 -5.82 -9.05
N VAL A 319 12.81 -6.42 -9.32
CA VAL A 319 12.95 -7.50 -10.31
C VAL A 319 12.11 -8.71 -9.88
N GLY A 320 12.20 -9.15 -8.64
CA GLY A 320 11.42 -10.25 -8.08
C GLY A 320 9.92 -9.99 -8.17
N ALA A 321 9.48 -8.78 -7.84
CA ALA A 321 8.07 -8.38 -7.93
C ALA A 321 7.55 -8.42 -9.38
N LEU A 322 8.33 -7.92 -10.35
CA LEU A 322 7.96 -7.93 -11.77
C LEU A 322 7.89 -9.36 -12.32
N LEU A 323 8.84 -10.23 -11.94
CA LEU A 323 8.81 -11.65 -12.32
C LEU A 323 7.56 -12.33 -11.78
N LEU A 324 7.26 -12.19 -10.48
CA LEU A 324 6.06 -12.75 -9.87
C LEU A 324 4.78 -12.18 -10.50
N LYS A 325 4.76 -10.88 -10.81
CA LYS A 325 3.64 -10.25 -11.50
C LYS A 325 3.39 -10.88 -12.86
N ASN A 326 4.46 -11.06 -13.65
CA ASN A 326 4.34 -11.67 -14.99
C ASN A 326 3.86 -13.11 -14.91
N VAL A 327 4.39 -13.91 -13.98
CA VAL A 327 3.96 -15.29 -13.76
C VAL A 327 2.49 -15.34 -13.31
N SER A 328 2.11 -14.56 -12.30
CA SER A 328 0.74 -14.55 -11.79
C SER A 328 -0.27 -14.07 -12.84
N CYS A 329 0.07 -13.05 -13.64
CA CYS A 329 -0.80 -12.59 -14.72
C CYS A 329 -1.00 -13.65 -15.82
N ARG A 330 0.03 -14.46 -16.12
CA ARG A 330 -0.08 -15.57 -17.10
C ARG A 330 -0.93 -16.71 -16.55
N MET A 331 -0.70 -17.11 -15.29
CA MET A 331 -1.43 -18.22 -14.65
C MET A 331 -2.92 -17.93 -14.50
N PHE A 332 -3.30 -16.70 -14.14
CA PHE A 332 -4.68 -16.33 -13.88
C PHE A 332 -5.38 -15.72 -15.10
N LEU A 333 -4.78 -15.79 -16.30
CA LEU A 333 -5.37 -15.28 -17.56
C LEU A 333 -6.08 -13.93 -17.33
N VAL A 334 -5.39 -13.01 -16.62
CA VAL A 334 -5.94 -11.67 -16.42
C VAL A 334 -6.13 -11.07 -17.82
N PRO A 335 -7.38 -10.84 -18.25
CA PRO A 335 -7.62 -10.42 -19.62
C PRO A 335 -6.84 -9.15 -19.90
N LYS A 336 -6.06 -9.12 -21.00
CA LYS A 336 -5.36 -7.92 -21.49
C LYS A 336 -6.29 -6.74 -21.81
N GLN A 337 -7.61 -6.94 -21.72
CA GLN A 337 -8.64 -5.91 -21.89
C GLN A 337 -8.50 -4.70 -20.95
N TYR A 338 -7.67 -4.80 -19.92
CA TYR A 338 -7.31 -3.67 -19.04
C TYR A 338 -6.22 -2.77 -19.65
N HIS A 339 -5.66 -3.11 -20.84
CA HIS A 339 -4.54 -2.37 -21.45
C HIS A 339 -4.94 -1.39 -22.54
N VAL A 340 -6.20 -1.34 -22.97
CA VAL A 340 -6.60 -0.50 -24.10
C VAL A 340 -7.77 0.40 -23.74
N GLN A 341 -7.46 1.59 -23.28
CA GLN A 341 -8.12 2.82 -23.75
C GLN A 341 -7.06 3.93 -23.73
N LYS A 342 -6.64 4.29 -24.95
CA LYS A 342 -5.84 5.46 -25.25
C LYS A 342 -6.61 6.73 -24.90
#